data_496dc44578054fbd9e918b90d58d487c
#
_entry.id   496dc44578054fbd9e918b90d58d487c
#
_cell.length_a   1.000
_cell.length_b   1.000
_cell.length_c   1.000
_cell.angle_alpha   90.00
_cell.angle_beta   90.00
_cell.angle_gamma   90.00
#
_symmetry.space_group_name_H-M   'P 1'
#
loop_
_entity.id
_entity.type
_entity.pdbx_description
1 polymer ?
#
loop_
_entity_poly.entity_id
_entity_poly.type
_entity_poly.pdbx_seq_one_letter_code
_entity_poly.pdbx_strand_id
1 'polypeptide(L)'
;MIHGAAYFLPIYITTFVVGITWEIIFATVRKHEVNEGFFVTSILFSLSCPPDLPLWMVAIGISFGVVIGKEIFGGTGKNFLNPALTGRAFLYFAYPAYMSGDAVWTAVDGYSGATMLSLAASEGLPNASEAYTWMESFIGTIPGSIGETSTLAILLGCLLYTSDAAD
;
A
#
# COMPACT_ATOMS: atom_id res chain seq x y z
N MET A 1 -7.76 -14.43 3.46
CA MET A 1 -6.47 -14.53 2.73
C MET A 1 -6.63 -15.00 1.27
N ILE A 2 -7.46 -16.00 0.97
CA ILE A 2 -7.56 -16.57 -0.40
C ILE A 2 -8.15 -15.56 -1.39
N HIS A 3 -9.13 -14.76 -0.99
CA HIS A 3 -9.71 -13.71 -1.85
C HIS A 3 -8.77 -12.52 -2.05
N GLY A 4 -7.93 -12.19 -1.09
CA GLY A 4 -6.95 -11.10 -1.19
C GLY A 4 -5.88 -11.30 -2.24
N ALA A 5 -5.48 -12.54 -2.53
CA ALA A 5 -4.48 -12.83 -3.55
C ALA A 5 -4.93 -12.47 -4.97
N ALA A 6 -6.22 -12.66 -5.28
CA ALA A 6 -6.77 -12.33 -6.60
C ALA A 6 -6.76 -10.82 -6.87
N TYR A 7 -6.95 -9.99 -5.86
CA TYR A 7 -6.85 -8.54 -5.96
C TYR A 7 -5.41 -8.03 -5.90
N PHE A 8 -4.59 -8.66 -5.07
CA PHE A 8 -3.19 -8.26 -4.89
C PHE A 8 -2.34 -8.50 -6.13
N LEU A 9 -2.47 -9.66 -6.77
CA LEU A 9 -1.60 -10.03 -7.91
C LEU A 9 -1.65 -9.04 -9.07
N PRO A 10 -2.82 -8.60 -9.59
CA PRO A 10 -2.87 -7.63 -10.68
C PRO A 10 -2.23 -6.29 -10.29
N ILE A 11 -2.49 -5.82 -9.08
CA ILE A 11 -1.91 -4.57 -8.55
C ILE A 11 -0.39 -4.71 -8.45
N TYR A 12 0.10 -5.80 -7.87
CA TYR A 12 1.53 -6.04 -7.71
C TYR A 12 2.25 -6.17 -9.05
N ILE A 13 1.70 -6.94 -10.00
CA ILE A 13 2.29 -7.10 -11.33
C ILE A 13 2.35 -5.74 -12.06
N THR A 14 1.28 -4.97 -12.03
CA THR A 14 1.26 -3.64 -12.64
C THR A 14 2.27 -2.70 -12.00
N THR A 15 2.32 -2.67 -10.67
CA THR A 15 3.29 -1.89 -9.90
C THR A 15 4.72 -2.27 -10.26
N PHE A 16 4.99 -3.57 -10.31
CA PHE A 16 6.32 -4.10 -10.60
C PHE A 16 6.75 -3.76 -12.03
N VAL A 17 5.92 -4.07 -13.02
CA VAL A 17 6.25 -3.84 -14.45
C VAL A 17 6.46 -2.35 -14.74
N VAL A 18 5.56 -1.50 -14.29
CA VAL A 18 5.65 -0.05 -14.54
C VAL A 18 6.84 0.56 -13.78
N GLY A 19 6.99 0.21 -12.51
CA GLY A 19 8.06 0.78 -11.70
C GLY A 19 9.44 0.32 -12.13
N ILE A 20 9.64 -0.98 -12.43
CA ILE A 20 10.93 -1.48 -12.93
C ILE A 20 11.29 -0.86 -14.30
N THR A 21 10.29 -0.55 -15.11
CA THR A 21 10.53 0.16 -16.38
C THR A 21 11.15 1.53 -16.13
N TRP A 22 10.62 2.30 -15.18
CA TRP A 22 11.22 3.58 -14.80
C TRP A 22 12.62 3.42 -14.23
N GLU A 23 12.85 2.44 -13.35
CA GLU A 23 14.19 2.14 -12.80
C GLU A 23 15.20 1.86 -13.93
N ILE A 24 14.84 1.02 -14.90
CA ILE A 24 15.71 0.69 -16.03
C ILE A 24 15.99 1.92 -16.89
N ILE A 25 14.99 2.75 -17.18
CA ILE A 25 15.16 3.98 -17.94
C ILE A 25 16.17 4.91 -17.26
N PHE A 26 15.99 5.19 -15.97
CA PHE A 26 16.89 6.07 -15.24
C PHE A 26 18.28 5.46 -15.02
N ALA A 27 18.37 4.15 -14.76
CA ALA A 27 19.63 3.43 -14.65
C ALA A 27 20.44 3.54 -15.95
N THR A 28 19.77 3.32 -17.10
CA THR A 28 20.40 3.41 -18.42
C THR A 28 20.89 4.83 -18.72
N VAL A 29 20.06 5.84 -18.48
CA VAL A 29 20.41 7.25 -18.72
C VAL A 29 21.57 7.70 -17.83
N ARG A 30 21.58 7.28 -16.58
CA ARG A 30 22.61 7.66 -15.59
C ARG A 30 23.81 6.71 -15.55
N LYS A 31 23.78 5.62 -16.29
CA LYS A 31 24.86 4.60 -16.36
C LYS A 31 25.19 4.00 -15.00
N HIS A 32 24.18 3.68 -14.19
CA HIS A 32 24.35 2.93 -12.95
C HIS A 32 23.54 1.64 -12.97
N GLU A 33 23.81 0.74 -12.06
CA GLU A 33 23.09 -0.53 -11.93
C GLU A 33 21.69 -0.31 -11.37
N VAL A 34 20.75 -1.19 -11.75
CA VAL A 34 19.38 -1.22 -11.20
C VAL A 34 19.46 -1.70 -9.75
N ASN A 35 18.87 -0.96 -8.84
CA ASN A 35 18.96 -1.25 -7.43
C ASN A 35 17.82 -2.18 -6.96
N GLU A 36 18.18 -3.19 -6.16
CA GLU A 36 17.22 -4.16 -5.60
C GLU A 36 16.19 -3.53 -4.65
N GLY A 37 16.44 -2.35 -4.13
CA GLY A 37 15.50 -1.62 -3.27
C GLY A 37 14.14 -1.33 -3.92
N PHE A 38 14.03 -1.47 -5.23
CA PHE A 38 12.74 -1.36 -5.92
C PHE A 38 11.78 -2.50 -5.56
N PHE A 39 12.27 -3.72 -5.28
CA PHE A 39 11.40 -4.83 -4.85
C PHE A 39 10.61 -4.46 -3.59
N VAL A 40 11.27 -3.83 -2.62
CA VAL A 40 10.62 -3.35 -1.38
C VAL A 40 9.58 -2.28 -1.71
N THR A 41 9.92 -1.33 -2.56
CA THR A 41 8.99 -0.26 -2.99
C THR A 41 7.73 -0.84 -3.65
N SER A 42 7.88 -1.81 -4.55
CA SER A 42 6.76 -2.42 -5.26
C SER A 42 5.82 -3.19 -4.34
N ILE A 43 6.35 -3.94 -3.38
CA ILE A 43 5.56 -4.67 -2.39
C ILE A 43 4.82 -3.69 -1.47
N LEU A 44 5.53 -2.71 -0.89
CA LEU A 44 4.94 -1.74 0.03
C LEU A 44 3.81 -0.93 -0.64
N PHE A 45 4.02 -0.47 -1.87
CA PHE A 45 3.01 0.27 -2.61
C PHE A 45 1.77 -0.60 -2.85
N SER A 46 1.95 -1.82 -3.34
CA SER A 46 0.84 -2.73 -3.64
C SER A 46 0.04 -3.12 -2.41
N LEU A 47 0.71 -3.40 -1.27
CA LEU A 47 0.05 -3.75 -0.02
C LEU A 47 -0.70 -2.57 0.62
N SER A 48 -0.28 -1.34 0.33
CA SER A 48 -0.92 -0.14 0.87
C SER A 48 -2.08 0.38 0.01
N CYS A 49 -2.29 -0.18 -1.18
CA CYS A 49 -3.39 0.19 -2.07
C CYS A 49 -4.72 -0.48 -1.68
N PRO A 50 -5.87 0.15 -2.01
CA PRO A 50 -7.17 -0.50 -1.97
C PRO A 50 -7.23 -1.70 -2.93
N PRO A 51 -8.00 -2.76 -2.59
CA PRO A 51 -8.09 -3.96 -3.42
C PRO A 51 -8.71 -3.72 -4.80
N ASP A 52 -9.67 -2.81 -4.91
CA ASP A 52 -10.41 -2.51 -6.16
C ASP A 52 -9.86 -1.33 -6.95
N LEU A 53 -8.61 -0.93 -6.67
CA LEU A 53 -8.00 0.21 -7.37
C LEU A 53 -7.78 -0.12 -8.86
N PRO A 54 -8.27 0.70 -9.81
CA PRO A 54 -8.05 0.51 -11.23
C PRO A 54 -6.55 0.46 -11.59
N LEU A 55 -6.14 -0.49 -12.42
CA LEU A 55 -4.72 -0.73 -12.74
C LEU A 55 -4.02 0.47 -13.39
N TRP A 56 -4.75 1.29 -14.13
CA TRP A 56 -4.17 2.51 -14.70
C TRP A 56 -3.82 3.55 -13.61
N MET A 57 -4.60 3.62 -12.51
CA MET A 57 -4.26 4.46 -11.36
C MET A 57 -3.05 3.92 -10.62
N VAL A 58 -2.96 2.61 -10.47
CA VAL A 58 -1.76 1.94 -9.93
C VAL A 58 -0.52 2.34 -10.74
N ALA A 59 -0.63 2.28 -12.08
CA ALA A 59 0.48 2.64 -12.98
C ALA A 59 0.91 4.12 -12.82
N ILE A 60 -0.04 5.05 -12.74
CA ILE A 60 0.27 6.48 -12.53
C ILE A 60 0.84 6.71 -11.13
N GLY A 61 0.26 6.09 -10.10
CA GLY A 61 0.71 6.24 -8.72
C GLY A 61 2.14 5.78 -8.51
N ILE A 62 2.49 4.57 -8.99
CA ILE A 62 3.87 4.09 -8.88
C ILE A 62 4.84 4.91 -9.75
N SER A 63 4.41 5.36 -10.93
CA SER A 63 5.23 6.24 -11.77
C SER A 63 5.57 7.54 -11.05
N PHE A 64 4.58 8.18 -10.42
CA PHE A 64 4.80 9.38 -9.61
C PHE A 64 5.73 9.08 -8.43
N GLY A 65 5.50 8.00 -7.70
CA GLY A 65 6.31 7.60 -6.55
C GLY A 65 7.77 7.35 -6.92
N VAL A 66 8.03 6.59 -7.98
CA VAL A 66 9.39 6.27 -8.43
C VAL A 66 10.07 7.50 -9.02
N VAL A 67 9.43 8.18 -9.97
CA VAL A 67 10.06 9.33 -10.66
C VAL A 67 10.25 10.50 -9.70
N ILE A 68 9.18 10.99 -9.09
CA ILE A 68 9.19 12.18 -8.25
C ILE A 68 9.70 11.90 -6.83
N GLY A 69 9.35 10.75 -6.26
CA GLY A 69 9.76 10.41 -4.88
C GLY A 69 11.19 9.89 -4.75
N LYS A 70 11.79 9.39 -5.85
CA LYS A 70 13.08 8.71 -5.80
C LYS A 70 14.06 9.18 -6.87
N GLU A 71 13.70 9.04 -8.16
CA GLU A 71 14.66 9.19 -9.24
C GLU A 71 15.15 10.62 -9.44
N ILE A 72 14.30 11.63 -9.31
CA ILE A 72 14.73 13.03 -9.43
C ILE A 72 15.82 13.43 -8.42
N PHE A 73 15.88 12.74 -7.27
CA PHE A 73 16.88 12.99 -6.22
C PHE A 73 18.18 12.20 -6.43
N GLY A 74 18.22 11.29 -7.38
CA GLY A 74 19.43 10.50 -7.70
C GLY A 74 19.28 9.00 -7.46
N GLY A 75 18.09 8.49 -7.16
CA GLY A 75 17.80 7.08 -6.99
C GLY A 75 17.93 6.58 -5.55
N THR A 76 18.03 5.28 -5.38
CA THR A 76 18.07 4.61 -4.06
C THR A 76 19.21 5.13 -3.17
N GLY A 77 18.88 5.45 -1.93
CA GLY A 77 19.84 5.97 -0.93
C GLY A 77 20.06 7.49 -1.00
N LYS A 78 19.58 8.18 -2.05
CA LYS A 78 19.65 9.65 -2.17
C LYS A 78 18.29 10.32 -2.03
N ASN A 79 17.22 9.54 -2.03
CA ASN A 79 15.86 10.02 -1.84
C ASN A 79 15.58 10.24 -0.35
N PHE A 80 14.95 11.35 -0.01
CA PHE A 80 14.48 11.64 1.35
C PHE A 80 13.00 11.24 1.56
N LEU A 81 12.27 10.96 0.49
CA LEU A 81 10.90 10.49 0.52
C LEU A 81 10.85 8.98 0.26
N ASN A 82 9.95 8.29 0.93
CA ASN A 82 9.64 6.90 0.58
C ASN A 82 8.80 6.88 -0.71
N PRO A 83 9.28 6.28 -1.81
CA PRO A 83 8.60 6.32 -3.09
C PRO A 83 7.22 5.63 -3.08
N ALA A 84 7.04 4.56 -2.31
CA ALA A 84 5.74 3.90 -2.17
C ALA A 84 4.71 4.82 -1.50
N LEU A 85 5.09 5.47 -0.40
CA LEU A 85 4.21 6.40 0.32
C LEU A 85 3.94 7.67 -0.50
N THR A 86 4.92 8.16 -1.25
CA THR A 86 4.77 9.31 -2.16
C THR A 86 3.75 9.00 -3.26
N GLY A 87 3.82 7.82 -3.87
CA GLY A 87 2.85 7.38 -4.86
C GLY A 87 1.44 7.23 -4.28
N ARG A 88 1.33 6.65 -3.09
CA ARG A 88 0.03 6.54 -2.38
C ARG A 88 -0.54 7.91 -2.02
N ALA A 89 0.26 8.83 -1.50
CA ALA A 89 -0.18 10.18 -1.18
C ALA A 89 -0.68 10.92 -2.43
N PHE A 90 0.04 10.80 -3.54
CA PHE A 90 -0.41 11.35 -4.82
C PHE A 90 -1.80 10.83 -5.21
N LEU A 91 -2.01 9.50 -5.17
CA LEU A 91 -3.32 8.92 -5.48
C LEU A 91 -4.41 9.40 -4.53
N TYR A 92 -4.11 9.52 -3.24
CA TYR A 92 -5.06 10.00 -2.25
C TYR A 92 -5.55 11.43 -2.53
N PHE A 93 -4.65 12.32 -2.94
CA PHE A 93 -5.02 13.70 -3.25
C PHE A 93 -5.60 13.86 -4.66
N ALA A 94 -5.12 13.10 -5.64
CA ALA A 94 -5.58 13.21 -7.02
C ALA A 94 -6.90 12.47 -7.27
N TYR A 95 -7.12 11.35 -6.59
CA TYR A 95 -8.28 10.46 -6.80
C TYR A 95 -8.91 10.01 -5.47
N PRO A 96 -9.36 10.93 -4.62
CA PRO A 96 -9.85 10.61 -3.28
C PRO A 96 -11.00 9.61 -3.26
N ALA A 97 -11.89 9.65 -4.26
CA ALA A 97 -13.03 8.74 -4.37
C ALA A 97 -12.63 7.27 -4.56
N TYR A 98 -11.41 6.99 -5.04
CA TYR A 98 -10.88 5.63 -5.22
C TYR A 98 -9.94 5.20 -4.09
N MET A 99 -9.55 6.12 -3.24
CA MET A 99 -8.60 5.87 -2.15
C MET A 99 -9.24 5.90 -0.77
N SER A 100 -10.44 6.45 -0.65
CA SER A 100 -11.19 6.49 0.61
C SER A 100 -12.70 6.47 0.35
N GLY A 101 -13.48 6.03 1.35
CA GLY A 101 -14.92 5.94 1.29
C GLY A 101 -15.43 4.52 1.51
N ASP A 102 -16.73 4.38 1.67
CA ASP A 102 -17.39 3.13 2.09
C ASP A 102 -17.35 2.03 1.01
N ALA A 103 -17.26 2.42 -0.26
CA ALA A 103 -17.27 1.50 -1.39
C ALA A 103 -15.86 1.01 -1.80
N VAL A 104 -14.80 1.54 -1.19
CA VAL A 104 -13.40 1.32 -1.64
C VAL A 104 -12.78 0.08 -1.00
N TRP A 105 -13.16 -0.23 0.24
CA TRP A 105 -12.59 -1.30 1.03
C TRP A 105 -13.49 -2.52 1.04
N THR A 106 -13.00 -3.63 0.54
CA THR A 106 -13.69 -4.92 0.57
C THR A 106 -13.18 -5.78 1.72
N ALA A 107 -14.09 -6.34 2.51
CA ALA A 107 -13.76 -7.32 3.54
C ALA A 107 -13.53 -8.72 2.94
N VAL A 108 -13.09 -9.67 3.75
CA VAL A 108 -12.80 -11.06 3.35
C VAL A 108 -14.02 -11.79 2.78
N ASP A 109 -15.22 -11.40 3.17
CA ASP A 109 -16.50 -11.90 2.67
C ASP A 109 -16.95 -11.27 1.34
N GLY A 110 -16.17 -10.33 0.79
CA GLY A 110 -16.49 -9.63 -0.44
C GLY A 110 -17.48 -8.46 -0.27
N TYR A 111 -17.84 -8.12 0.96
CA TYR A 111 -18.70 -6.99 1.26
C TYR A 111 -17.88 -5.72 1.44
N SER A 112 -18.22 -4.66 0.73
CA SER A 112 -17.58 -3.35 0.92
C SER A 112 -18.23 -2.60 2.07
N GLY A 113 -17.45 -1.86 2.83
CA GLY A 113 -17.94 -1.08 3.97
C GLY A 113 -16.96 -0.01 4.44
N ALA A 114 -17.46 0.89 5.28
CA ALA A 114 -16.65 1.93 5.90
C ALA A 114 -15.55 1.32 6.79
N THR A 115 -14.37 1.91 6.77
CA THR A 115 -13.33 1.54 7.73
C THR A 115 -13.72 1.98 9.14
N MET A 116 -13.19 1.31 10.17
CA MET A 116 -13.43 1.66 11.57
C MET A 116 -13.11 3.13 11.86
N LEU A 117 -12.04 3.67 11.26
CA LEU A 117 -11.68 5.08 11.40
C LEU A 117 -12.69 6.02 10.75
N SER A 118 -13.23 5.65 9.60
CA SER A 118 -14.27 6.43 8.92
C SER A 118 -15.55 6.48 9.74
N LEU A 119 -16.00 5.34 10.27
CA LEU A 119 -17.16 5.28 11.18
C LEU A 119 -16.94 6.08 12.45
N ALA A 120 -15.77 5.97 13.08
CA ALA A 120 -15.45 6.73 14.27
C ALA A 120 -15.45 8.24 14.02
N ALA A 121 -15.03 8.67 12.82
CA ALA A 121 -15.00 10.09 12.45
C ALA A 121 -16.40 10.64 12.11
N SER A 122 -17.28 9.85 11.50
CA SER A 122 -18.62 10.29 11.06
C SER A 122 -19.70 10.09 12.13
N GLU A 123 -19.65 8.98 12.87
CA GLU A 123 -20.75 8.56 13.78
C GLU A 123 -20.31 8.45 15.25
N GLY A 124 -19.01 8.62 15.52
CA GLY A 124 -18.42 8.54 16.84
C GLY A 124 -17.95 7.14 17.25
N LEU A 125 -17.08 7.11 18.27
CA LEU A 125 -16.48 5.86 18.79
C LEU A 125 -17.48 4.78 19.25
N PRO A 126 -18.63 5.10 19.88
CA PRO A 126 -19.59 4.06 20.27
C PRO A 126 -20.09 3.23 19.08
N ASN A 127 -20.49 3.89 18.00
CA ASN A 127 -21.02 3.21 16.81
C ASN A 127 -19.95 2.39 16.09
N ALA A 128 -18.71 2.89 16.02
CA ALA A 128 -17.58 2.14 15.47
C ALA A 128 -17.24 0.89 16.28
N SER A 129 -17.38 0.94 17.62
CA SER A 129 -17.14 -0.22 18.51
C SER A 129 -18.27 -1.24 18.51
N GLU A 130 -19.47 -0.85 18.10
CA GLU A 130 -20.59 -1.79 17.86
C GLU A 130 -20.45 -2.52 16.51
N ALA A 131 -19.92 -1.82 15.49
CA ALA A 131 -19.73 -2.37 14.16
C ALA A 131 -18.55 -3.36 14.08
N TYR A 132 -17.48 -3.12 14.86
CA TYR A 132 -16.25 -3.94 14.81
C TYR A 132 -15.74 -4.22 16.22
N THR A 133 -15.57 -5.49 16.55
CA THR A 133 -15.01 -5.90 17.84
C THR A 133 -13.48 -5.71 17.91
N TRP A 134 -12.95 -5.55 19.11
CA TRP A 134 -11.51 -5.50 19.35
C TRP A 134 -10.76 -6.71 18.79
N MET A 135 -11.36 -7.90 18.87
CA MET A 135 -10.77 -9.14 18.38
C MET A 135 -10.68 -9.15 16.85
N GLU A 136 -11.72 -8.70 16.15
CA GLU A 136 -11.72 -8.57 14.69
C GLU A 136 -10.67 -7.57 14.21
N SER A 137 -10.53 -6.44 14.90
CA SER A 137 -9.49 -5.44 14.61
C SER A 137 -8.09 -5.98 14.87
N PHE A 138 -7.90 -6.79 15.93
CA PHE A 138 -6.62 -7.39 16.25
C PHE A 138 -6.20 -8.46 15.24
N ILE A 139 -7.13 -9.34 14.85
CA ILE A 139 -6.88 -10.40 13.85
C ILE A 139 -6.79 -9.80 12.43
N GLY A 140 -7.57 -8.73 12.13
CA GLY A 140 -7.58 -8.05 10.85
C GLY A 140 -8.66 -8.50 9.88
N THR A 141 -9.80 -8.96 10.39
CA THR A 141 -11.01 -9.26 9.61
C THR A 141 -11.89 -8.03 9.42
N ILE A 142 -11.27 -6.87 9.24
CA ILE A 142 -11.90 -5.56 9.03
C ILE A 142 -11.58 -5.02 7.65
N PRO A 143 -12.43 -4.14 7.07
CA PRO A 143 -12.13 -3.45 5.81
C PRO A 143 -10.89 -2.58 5.92
N GLY A 144 -10.02 -2.64 4.89
CA GLY A 144 -8.80 -1.85 4.86
C GLY A 144 -7.91 -2.19 3.66
N SER A 145 -6.73 -1.60 3.61
CA SER A 145 -5.74 -1.91 2.58
C SER A 145 -5.29 -3.37 2.64
N ILE A 146 -4.80 -3.90 1.53
CA ILE A 146 -4.50 -5.33 1.34
C ILE A 146 -3.55 -5.88 2.43
N GLY A 147 -2.59 -5.08 2.88
CA GLY A 147 -1.54 -5.52 3.81
C GLY A 147 -1.54 -4.87 5.20
N GLU A 148 -2.51 -4.01 5.52
CA GLU A 148 -2.45 -3.15 6.72
C GLU A 148 -3.60 -3.38 7.72
N THR A 149 -4.35 -4.48 7.64
CA THR A 149 -5.52 -4.73 8.48
C THR A 149 -5.22 -5.50 9.76
N SER A 150 -4.24 -6.42 9.77
CA SER A 150 -3.97 -7.29 10.91
C SER A 150 -2.93 -6.71 11.86
N THR A 151 -3.36 -6.23 13.03
CA THR A 151 -2.44 -5.79 14.09
C THR A 151 -1.52 -6.92 14.55
N LEU A 152 -2.03 -8.14 14.68
CA LEU A 152 -1.24 -9.32 15.04
C LEU A 152 -0.10 -9.58 14.04
N ALA A 153 -0.41 -9.53 12.73
CA ALA A 153 0.60 -9.75 11.70
C ALA A 153 1.67 -8.65 11.68
N ILE A 154 1.27 -7.39 11.91
CA ILE A 154 2.19 -6.25 12.01
C ILE A 154 3.13 -6.42 13.23
N LEU A 155 2.60 -6.78 14.39
CA LEU A 155 3.40 -7.03 15.60
C LEU A 155 4.39 -8.18 15.40
N LEU A 156 3.95 -9.29 14.79
CA LEU A 156 4.85 -10.39 14.48
C LEU A 156 5.94 -10.01 13.47
N GLY A 157 5.60 -9.22 12.45
CA GLY A 157 6.58 -8.69 11.51
C GLY A 157 7.60 -7.76 12.17
N CYS A 158 7.15 -6.87 13.05
CA CYS A 158 8.03 -6.02 13.85
C CYS A 158 8.97 -6.83 14.75
N LEU A 159 8.45 -7.87 15.41
CA LEU A 159 9.26 -8.74 16.28
C LEU A 159 10.33 -9.48 15.50
N LEU A 160 9.98 -10.05 14.34
CA LEU A 160 10.93 -10.72 13.46
C LEU A 160 12.02 -9.76 12.97
N TYR A 161 11.64 -8.57 12.51
CA TYR A 161 12.59 -7.57 12.05
C TYR A 161 13.55 -7.12 13.15
N THR A 162 13.05 -6.90 14.37
CA THR A 162 13.92 -6.48 15.49
C THR A 162 14.83 -7.61 15.99
N SER A 163 14.39 -8.87 15.92
CA SER A 163 15.25 -10.01 16.30
C SER A 163 16.34 -10.28 15.28
N ASP A 164 16.04 -10.13 13.99
CA ASP A 164 17.01 -10.31 12.89
C ASP A 164 18.07 -9.18 12.86
N ALA A 165 17.66 -7.96 13.24
CA ALA A 165 18.58 -6.82 13.34
C ALA A 165 19.52 -6.85 14.57
N ALA A 166 19.34 -7.80 15.49
CA ALA A 166 20.14 -7.96 16.70
C ALA A 166 21.33 -8.94 16.53
N ASP A 167 21.36 -9.69 15.43
CA ASP A 167 22.46 -10.59 15.04
C ASP A 167 23.45 -9.86 14.09
#